data_bc69a7de89c317a31c53be1617c88c37
#
_entry.id   bc69a7de89c317a31c53be1617c88c37
#
_cell.length_a   1.000
_cell.length_b   1.000
_cell.length_c   1.000
_cell.angle_alpha   90.00
_cell.angle_beta   90.00
_cell.angle_gamma   90.00
#
_symmetry.space_group_name_H-M   'P 1'
#
loop_
_entity.id
_entity.type
_entity.pdbx_description
1 polymer ?
#
loop_
_entity_poly.entity_id
_entity_poly.type
_entity_poly.pdbx_seq_one_letter_code
_entity_poly.pdbx_strand_id
1 'polypeptide(L)'
;MSLRIVAGRSRSGKTSFCLNEINEKRSIDRRLIYIVPEQYSLQAEREAVAVTGGMASASVLTFRRLAENIFSETGGERGSRLDDTGKLIILRHILIENFDKLKYFGVVCSRQGFITRLGETISQFASQGIYPEDVEKYSEAFPKDSAMAMKMADIAFIYAKYREFIKENFVSPDDMLCIAAKKMD
;
A
#
# COMPACT_ATOMS: atom_id res chain seq x y z
N MET A 1 -7.37 23.54 4.78
CA MET A 1 -6.74 23.04 3.52
C MET A 1 -7.75 23.12 2.39
N SER A 2 -7.36 23.53 1.17
CA SER A 2 -8.24 23.53 0.00
C SER A 2 -7.77 22.45 -0.98
N LEU A 3 -8.67 21.59 -1.44
CA LEU A 3 -8.42 20.62 -2.50
C LEU A 3 -8.82 21.23 -3.84
N ARG A 4 -7.92 21.18 -4.85
CA ARG A 4 -8.22 21.55 -6.22
C ARG A 4 -8.03 20.34 -7.14
N ILE A 5 -9.08 20.02 -7.93
CA ILE A 5 -9.05 18.92 -8.88
C ILE A 5 -8.90 19.48 -10.29
N VAL A 6 -7.88 19.02 -11.03
CA VAL A 6 -7.61 19.37 -12.42
C VAL A 6 -7.95 18.16 -13.31
N ALA A 7 -9.09 18.21 -13.99
CA ALA A 7 -9.58 17.16 -14.86
C ALA A 7 -9.34 17.47 -16.33
N GLY A 8 -9.12 16.43 -17.14
CA GLY A 8 -8.92 16.56 -18.58
C GLY A 8 -8.50 15.26 -19.24
N ARG A 9 -8.64 15.15 -20.57
CA ARG A 9 -8.20 13.98 -21.35
C ARG A 9 -6.68 13.85 -21.33
N SER A 10 -6.16 12.69 -21.78
CA SER A 10 -4.73 12.54 -22.01
C SER A 10 -4.21 13.66 -22.93
N ARG A 11 -2.99 14.14 -22.66
CA ARG A 11 -2.34 15.24 -23.40
C ARG A 11 -3.05 16.60 -23.36
N SER A 12 -3.95 16.83 -22.43
CA SER A 12 -4.65 18.14 -22.28
C SER A 12 -3.84 19.21 -21.52
N GLY A 13 -2.56 18.97 -21.22
CA GLY A 13 -1.71 19.95 -20.54
C GLY A 13 -1.77 19.92 -19.00
N LYS A 14 -2.41 18.92 -18.37
CA LYS A 14 -2.50 18.82 -16.90
C LYS A 14 -1.13 18.82 -16.21
N THR A 15 -0.18 18.07 -16.75
CA THR A 15 1.19 18.00 -16.22
C THR A 15 1.88 19.36 -16.32
N SER A 16 1.79 20.01 -17.49
CA SER A 16 2.35 21.35 -17.68
C SER A 16 1.72 22.39 -16.74
N PHE A 17 0.41 22.28 -16.51
CA PHE A 17 -0.29 23.12 -15.54
C PHE A 17 0.27 22.94 -14.12
N CYS A 18 0.46 21.70 -13.66
CA CYS A 18 1.01 21.41 -12.34
C CYS A 18 2.47 21.91 -12.21
N LEU A 19 3.29 21.68 -13.24
CA LEU A 19 4.69 22.13 -13.24
C LEU A 19 4.82 23.65 -13.24
N ASN A 20 3.99 24.37 -14.00
CA ASN A 20 3.94 25.82 -14.00
C ASN A 20 3.52 26.35 -12.62
N GLU A 21 2.52 25.75 -12.00
CA GLU A 21 2.10 26.11 -10.64
C GLU A 21 3.20 25.89 -9.60
N ILE A 22 3.96 24.80 -9.71
CA ILE A 22 5.14 24.54 -8.88
C ILE A 22 6.18 25.66 -9.10
N ASN A 23 6.43 26.05 -10.35
CA ASN A 23 7.39 27.11 -10.67
C ASN A 23 6.96 28.48 -10.12
N GLU A 24 5.67 28.81 -10.21
CA GLU A 24 5.12 30.07 -9.69
C GLU A 24 5.13 30.15 -8.16
N LYS A 25 4.85 29.01 -7.49
CA LYS A 25 4.72 28.96 -6.02
C LYS A 25 6.02 28.61 -5.30
N ARG A 26 7.10 28.33 -6.02
CA ARG A 26 8.39 28.04 -5.38
C ARG A 26 8.90 29.25 -4.61
N SER A 27 9.27 29.04 -3.36
CA SER A 27 9.96 30.01 -2.53
C SER A 27 10.91 29.29 -1.59
N ILE A 28 11.86 30.00 -1.01
CA ILE A 28 12.84 29.43 -0.06
C ILE A 28 12.13 28.88 1.18
N ASP A 29 11.00 29.49 1.58
CA ASP A 29 10.27 29.13 2.81
C ASP A 29 9.18 28.06 2.61
N ARG A 30 9.01 27.54 1.39
CA ARG A 30 7.98 26.53 1.10
C ARG A 30 8.57 25.28 0.46
N ARG A 31 8.35 24.17 1.10
CA ARG A 31 8.69 22.85 0.54
C ARG A 31 7.51 22.34 -0.30
N LEU A 32 7.69 22.27 -1.60
CA LEU A 32 6.68 21.75 -2.53
C LEU A 32 6.98 20.27 -2.79
N ILE A 33 5.94 19.45 -2.80
CA ILE A 33 6.05 18.02 -3.08
C ILE A 33 5.20 17.70 -4.30
N TYR A 34 5.84 17.16 -5.35
CA TYR A 34 5.18 16.67 -6.55
C TYR A 34 5.14 15.13 -6.50
N ILE A 35 3.95 14.58 -6.26
CA ILE A 35 3.76 13.13 -6.14
C ILE A 35 3.43 12.55 -7.51
N VAL A 36 4.18 11.50 -7.89
CA VAL A 36 4.05 10.83 -9.19
C VAL A 36 4.13 9.31 -9.03
N PRO A 37 3.61 8.54 -10.01
CA PRO A 37 3.81 7.09 -10.06
C PRO A 37 5.31 6.72 -10.16
N GLU A 38 5.69 5.56 -9.62
CA GLU A 38 7.10 5.12 -9.58
C GLU A 38 7.75 5.07 -10.98
N GLN A 39 7.02 4.54 -11.97
CA GLN A 39 7.53 4.42 -13.34
C GLN A 39 7.78 5.77 -14.02
N TYR A 40 7.16 6.85 -13.52
CA TYR A 40 7.26 8.19 -14.10
C TYR A 40 8.24 9.09 -13.34
N SER A 41 8.79 8.66 -12.21
CA SER A 41 9.56 9.51 -11.29
C SER A 41 10.75 10.19 -11.95
N LEU A 42 11.58 9.46 -12.70
CA LEU A 42 12.75 10.01 -13.37
C LEU A 42 12.39 11.03 -14.46
N GLN A 43 11.32 10.76 -15.21
CA GLN A 43 10.85 11.69 -16.24
C GLN A 43 10.27 12.95 -15.60
N ALA A 44 9.49 12.82 -14.54
CA ALA A 44 8.93 13.93 -13.79
C ALA A 44 10.02 14.83 -13.17
N GLU A 45 11.10 14.25 -12.66
CA GLU A 45 12.26 14.98 -12.17
C GLU A 45 12.90 15.81 -13.30
N ARG A 46 13.13 15.22 -14.47
CA ARG A 46 13.68 15.93 -15.64
C ARG A 46 12.78 17.07 -16.11
N GLU A 47 11.48 16.84 -16.19
CA GLU A 47 10.48 17.85 -16.57
C GLU A 47 10.40 18.98 -15.54
N ALA A 48 10.41 18.63 -14.25
CA ALA A 48 10.42 19.62 -13.18
C ALA A 48 11.68 20.50 -13.21
N VAL A 49 12.87 19.90 -13.37
CA VAL A 49 14.14 20.65 -13.52
C VAL A 49 14.13 21.54 -14.73
N ALA A 50 13.62 21.08 -15.87
CA ALA A 50 13.54 21.87 -17.09
C ALA A 50 12.65 23.12 -16.94
N VAL A 51 11.56 23.04 -16.18
CA VAL A 51 10.64 24.16 -15.94
C VAL A 51 11.14 25.08 -14.83
N THR A 52 11.72 24.52 -13.77
CA THR A 52 12.11 25.29 -12.59
C THR A 52 13.56 25.78 -12.60
N GLY A 53 14.40 25.26 -13.49
CA GLY A 53 15.85 25.53 -13.52
C GLY A 53 16.62 24.92 -12.33
N GLY A 54 15.97 24.08 -11.52
CA GLY A 54 16.57 23.38 -10.36
C GLY A 54 15.51 22.94 -9.36
N MET A 55 15.89 22.06 -8.43
CA MET A 55 14.99 21.42 -7.47
C MET A 55 15.13 21.94 -6.02
N ALA A 56 15.65 23.16 -5.83
CA ALA A 56 15.98 23.65 -4.49
C ALA A 56 14.78 23.74 -3.53
N SER A 57 13.57 24.01 -4.04
CA SER A 57 12.37 24.17 -3.22
C SER A 57 11.21 23.20 -3.58
N ALA A 58 11.44 22.26 -4.52
CA ALA A 58 10.45 21.29 -4.92
C ALA A 58 11.07 19.88 -4.96
N SER A 59 10.37 18.89 -4.47
CA SER A 59 10.79 17.48 -4.48
C SER A 59 9.80 16.65 -5.29
N VAL A 60 10.30 15.83 -6.21
CA VAL A 60 9.50 14.82 -6.90
C VAL A 60 9.58 13.53 -6.09
N LEU A 61 8.45 13.06 -5.60
CA LEU A 61 8.37 11.88 -4.75
C LEU A 61 7.33 10.91 -5.29
N THR A 62 7.52 9.64 -5.01
CA THR A 62 6.45 8.64 -5.06
C THR A 62 5.77 8.58 -3.69
N PHE A 63 4.58 8.00 -3.59
CA PHE A 63 3.94 7.78 -2.29
C PHE A 63 4.82 6.99 -1.33
N ARG A 64 5.55 6.01 -1.82
CA ARG A 64 6.49 5.23 -1.02
C ARG A 64 7.62 6.09 -0.47
N ARG A 65 8.28 6.91 -1.30
CA ARG A 65 9.33 7.83 -0.87
C ARG A 65 8.81 8.90 0.11
N LEU A 66 7.57 9.36 -0.09
CA LEU A 66 6.93 10.27 0.85
C LEU A 66 6.78 9.62 2.23
N ALA A 67 6.27 8.39 2.30
CA ALA A 67 6.17 7.65 3.56
C ALA A 67 7.55 7.43 4.21
N GLU A 68 8.57 7.07 3.43
CA GLU A 68 9.95 6.93 3.92
C GLU A 68 10.51 8.24 4.49
N ASN A 69 10.23 9.38 3.86
CA ASN A 69 10.63 10.69 4.37
C ASN A 69 9.93 11.02 5.69
N ILE A 70 8.61 10.77 5.79
CA ILE A 70 7.86 10.97 7.02
C ILE A 70 8.46 10.12 8.16
N PHE A 71 8.77 8.85 7.91
CA PHE A 71 9.40 7.98 8.91
C PHE A 71 10.80 8.44 9.32
N SER A 72 11.57 9.01 8.39
CA SER A 72 12.90 9.55 8.72
C SER A 72 12.82 10.80 9.59
N GLU A 73 11.80 11.64 9.41
CA GLU A 73 11.60 12.88 10.18
C GLU A 73 10.91 12.63 11.53
N THR A 74 9.95 11.68 11.59
CA THR A 74 9.14 11.43 12.80
C THR A 74 9.67 10.27 13.66
N GLY A 75 10.77 9.65 13.28
CA GLY A 75 11.21 8.37 13.81
C GLY A 75 10.44 7.22 13.18
N GLY A 76 11.17 6.26 12.59
CA GLY A 76 10.60 5.07 11.96
C GLY A 76 9.79 4.22 12.93
N GLU A 77 8.90 3.37 12.42
CA GLU A 77 8.29 2.33 13.24
C GLU A 77 9.36 1.32 13.68
N ARG A 78 9.22 0.83 14.93
CA ARG A 78 10.06 -0.23 15.46
C ARG A 78 9.63 -1.55 14.82
N GLY A 79 10.41 -2.04 13.88
CA GLY A 79 10.19 -3.35 13.24
C GLY A 79 11.05 -3.52 12.00
N SER A 80 11.42 -4.77 11.71
CA SER A 80 12.09 -5.11 10.46
C SER A 80 11.11 -4.99 9.29
N ARG A 81 11.57 -4.47 8.16
CA ARG A 81 10.76 -4.48 6.93
C ARG A 81 10.54 -5.92 6.48
N LEU A 82 9.28 -6.26 6.28
CA LEU A 82 8.89 -7.55 5.74
C LEU A 82 8.93 -7.48 4.21
N ASP A 83 9.80 -8.27 3.60
CA ASP A 83 9.81 -8.46 2.15
C ASP A 83 8.77 -9.49 1.68
N ASP A 84 8.59 -9.61 0.37
CA ASP A 84 7.63 -10.56 -0.21
C ASP A 84 7.96 -12.02 0.16
N THR A 85 9.24 -12.35 0.28
CA THR A 85 9.68 -13.70 0.67
C THR A 85 9.31 -13.99 2.11
N GLY A 86 9.60 -13.07 3.02
CA GLY A 86 9.22 -13.17 4.43
C GLY A 86 7.70 -13.28 4.61
N LYS A 87 6.92 -12.51 3.83
CA LYS A 87 5.46 -12.63 3.79
C LYS A 87 5.00 -14.05 3.45
N LEU A 88 5.56 -14.65 2.39
CA LEU A 88 5.20 -16.01 1.97
C LEU A 88 5.59 -17.06 3.01
N ILE A 89 6.72 -16.88 3.69
CA ILE A 89 7.15 -17.78 4.78
C ILE A 89 6.17 -17.72 5.94
N ILE A 90 5.78 -16.52 6.37
CA ILE A 90 4.80 -16.34 7.46
C ILE A 90 3.44 -16.94 7.08
N LEU A 91 2.94 -16.66 5.87
CA LEU A 91 1.69 -17.24 5.40
C LEU A 91 1.73 -18.77 5.35
N ARG A 92 2.83 -19.35 4.90
CA ARG A 92 3.04 -20.80 4.90
C ARG A 92 3.01 -21.37 6.32
N HIS A 93 3.66 -20.71 7.26
CA HIS A 93 3.64 -21.13 8.67
C HIS A 93 2.22 -21.10 9.25
N ILE A 94 1.49 -20.02 9.05
CA ILE A 94 0.10 -19.87 9.50
C ILE A 94 -0.80 -20.96 8.90
N LEU A 95 -0.63 -21.25 7.60
CA LEU A 95 -1.41 -22.28 6.90
C LEU A 95 -1.13 -23.69 7.45
N ILE A 96 0.13 -24.00 7.75
CA ILE A 96 0.52 -25.31 8.32
C ILE A 96 -0.06 -25.47 9.74
N GLU A 97 -0.01 -24.44 10.55
CA GLU A 97 -0.52 -24.51 11.93
C GLU A 97 -2.05 -24.55 12.04
N ASN A 98 -2.75 -24.10 11.01
CA ASN A 98 -4.21 -23.96 11.07
C ASN A 98 -4.94 -24.69 9.93
N PHE A 99 -4.30 -25.65 9.26
CA PHE A 99 -4.90 -26.33 8.10
C PHE A 99 -6.22 -27.04 8.44
N ASP A 100 -6.36 -27.56 9.66
CA ASP A 100 -7.53 -28.23 10.21
C ASP A 100 -8.74 -27.31 10.41
N LYS A 101 -8.50 -26.00 10.52
CA LYS A 101 -9.53 -24.98 10.69
C LYS A 101 -10.06 -24.45 9.37
N LEU A 102 -9.36 -24.70 8.26
CA LEU A 102 -9.74 -24.24 6.93
C LEU A 102 -10.81 -25.13 6.32
N LYS A 103 -11.97 -24.54 6.02
CA LYS A 103 -13.12 -25.28 5.49
C LYS A 103 -13.02 -25.52 3.98
N TYR A 104 -12.45 -24.57 3.24
CA TYR A 104 -12.35 -24.63 1.78
C TYR A 104 -10.94 -24.91 1.29
N PHE A 105 -9.95 -24.25 1.85
CA PHE A 105 -8.56 -24.30 1.36
C PHE A 105 -7.69 -25.37 2.01
N GLY A 106 -8.19 -26.15 2.97
CA GLY A 106 -7.41 -27.15 3.69
C GLY A 106 -6.62 -28.09 2.79
N VAL A 107 -7.21 -28.56 1.67
CA VAL A 107 -6.56 -29.49 0.72
C VAL A 107 -5.44 -28.84 -0.11
N VAL A 108 -5.50 -27.53 -0.34
CA VAL A 108 -4.56 -26.80 -1.24
C VAL A 108 -3.60 -25.89 -0.50
N CYS A 109 -3.73 -25.75 0.81
CA CYS A 109 -2.99 -24.79 1.62
C CYS A 109 -1.46 -25.00 1.59
N SER A 110 -0.96 -26.20 1.29
CA SER A 110 0.47 -26.49 1.17
C SER A 110 1.06 -26.18 -0.20
N ARG A 111 0.24 -25.91 -1.22
CA ARG A 111 0.72 -25.66 -2.59
C ARG A 111 1.32 -24.26 -2.71
N GLN A 112 2.56 -24.16 -3.22
CA GLN A 112 3.27 -22.89 -3.40
C GLN A 112 2.48 -21.87 -4.20
N GLY A 113 1.84 -22.28 -5.31
CA GLY A 113 1.02 -21.37 -6.13
C GLY A 113 -0.18 -20.79 -5.38
N PHE A 114 -0.78 -21.54 -4.45
CA PHE A 114 -1.85 -21.03 -3.59
C PHE A 114 -1.32 -19.98 -2.61
N ILE A 115 -0.18 -20.26 -1.95
CA ILE A 115 0.43 -19.34 -0.99
C ILE A 115 0.77 -18.00 -1.66
N THR A 116 1.34 -18.05 -2.86
CA THR A 116 1.65 -16.84 -3.64
C THR A 116 0.40 -16.02 -3.96
N ARG A 117 -0.65 -16.67 -4.47
CA ARG A 117 -1.92 -15.99 -4.77
C ARG A 117 -2.60 -15.41 -3.54
N LEU A 118 -2.55 -16.12 -2.43
CA LEU A 118 -3.07 -15.63 -1.16
C LEU A 118 -2.30 -14.39 -0.68
N GLY A 119 -0.96 -14.40 -0.79
CA GLY A 119 -0.11 -13.26 -0.48
C GLY A 119 -0.43 -12.03 -1.33
N GLU A 120 -0.60 -12.20 -2.65
CA GLU A 120 -1.03 -11.15 -3.58
C GLU A 120 -2.41 -10.59 -3.20
N THR A 121 -3.37 -11.47 -2.86
CA THR A 121 -4.73 -11.06 -2.46
C THR A 121 -4.71 -10.23 -1.17
N ILE A 122 -3.95 -10.67 -0.17
CA ILE A 122 -3.78 -9.94 1.09
C ILE A 122 -3.14 -8.57 0.85
N SER A 123 -2.11 -8.48 -0.02
CA SER A 123 -1.51 -7.18 -0.40
C SER A 123 -2.52 -6.26 -1.08
N GLN A 124 -3.34 -6.78 -1.97
CA GLN A 124 -4.39 -6.00 -2.63
C GLN A 124 -5.42 -5.48 -1.62
N PHE A 125 -5.86 -6.31 -0.69
CA PHE A 125 -6.78 -5.88 0.38
C PHE A 125 -6.15 -4.77 1.23
N ALA A 126 -4.94 -4.98 1.72
CA ALA A 126 -4.24 -4.00 2.54
C ALA A 126 -4.03 -2.66 1.83
N SER A 127 -3.63 -2.69 0.55
CA SER A 127 -3.43 -1.48 -0.26
C SER A 127 -4.72 -0.69 -0.53
N GLN A 128 -5.87 -1.34 -0.44
CA GLN A 128 -7.19 -0.72 -0.59
C GLN A 128 -7.87 -0.40 0.75
N GLY A 129 -7.18 -0.63 1.87
CA GLY A 129 -7.71 -0.39 3.21
C GLY A 129 -8.80 -1.39 3.62
N ILE A 130 -8.84 -2.56 2.99
CA ILE A 130 -9.76 -3.66 3.34
C ILE A 130 -9.09 -4.49 4.43
N TYR A 131 -9.74 -4.59 5.58
CA TYR A 131 -9.25 -5.33 6.74
C TYR A 131 -9.92 -6.71 6.86
N PRO A 132 -9.38 -7.63 7.68
CA PRO A 132 -9.96 -8.96 7.88
C PRO A 132 -11.44 -8.95 8.24
N GLU A 133 -11.85 -7.98 9.07
CA GLU A 133 -13.23 -7.80 9.52
C GLU A 133 -14.18 -7.45 8.37
N ASP A 134 -13.69 -6.71 7.35
CA ASP A 134 -14.47 -6.37 6.16
C ASP A 134 -14.66 -7.60 5.27
N VAL A 135 -13.62 -8.43 5.14
CA VAL A 135 -13.68 -9.70 4.38
C VAL A 135 -14.62 -10.69 5.07
N GLU A 136 -14.61 -10.74 6.41
CA GLU A 136 -15.52 -11.58 7.19
C GLU A 136 -16.97 -11.15 6.99
N LYS A 137 -17.29 -9.86 7.13
CA LYS A 137 -18.61 -9.31 6.84
C LYS A 137 -19.06 -9.61 5.40
N TYR A 138 -18.15 -9.53 4.45
CA TYR A 138 -18.46 -9.88 3.06
C TYR A 138 -18.81 -11.36 2.93
N SER A 139 -18.16 -12.26 3.69
CA SER A 139 -18.51 -13.69 3.69
C SER A 139 -19.94 -13.94 4.16
N GLU A 140 -20.45 -13.14 5.09
CA GLU A 140 -21.81 -13.24 5.64
C GLU A 140 -22.91 -12.85 4.62
N ALA A 141 -22.56 -12.12 3.55
CA ALA A 141 -23.48 -11.79 2.47
C ALA A 141 -23.87 -12.99 1.59
N PHE A 142 -23.19 -14.11 1.72
CA PHE A 142 -23.43 -15.34 0.98
C PHE A 142 -24.14 -16.41 1.86
N PRO A 143 -24.88 -17.35 1.26
CA PRO A 143 -25.41 -18.50 2.00
C PRO A 143 -24.28 -19.23 2.73
N LYS A 144 -24.46 -19.56 4.00
CA LYS A 144 -23.42 -20.10 4.90
C LYS A 144 -22.70 -21.35 4.34
N ASP A 145 -23.41 -22.18 3.59
CA ASP A 145 -22.87 -23.41 3.00
C ASP A 145 -22.35 -23.21 1.57
N SER A 146 -22.30 -21.98 1.07
CA SER A 146 -21.77 -21.71 -0.26
C SER A 146 -20.25 -21.75 -0.28
N ALA A 147 -19.69 -22.24 -1.39
CA ALA A 147 -18.24 -22.26 -1.60
C ALA A 147 -17.62 -20.86 -1.46
N MET A 148 -18.37 -19.79 -1.81
CA MET A 148 -17.89 -18.41 -1.71
C MET A 148 -17.82 -17.97 -0.24
N ALA A 149 -18.83 -18.25 0.58
CA ALA A 149 -18.79 -17.94 2.01
C ALA A 149 -17.62 -18.62 2.70
N MET A 150 -17.43 -19.93 2.45
CA MET A 150 -16.32 -20.70 3.01
C MET A 150 -14.95 -20.14 2.56
N LYS A 151 -14.80 -19.78 1.28
CA LYS A 151 -13.56 -19.16 0.76
C LYS A 151 -13.24 -17.85 1.45
N MET A 152 -14.22 -16.95 1.56
CA MET A 152 -14.03 -15.64 2.16
C MET A 152 -13.74 -15.75 3.64
N ALA A 153 -14.42 -16.66 4.36
CA ALA A 153 -14.17 -16.92 5.77
C ALA A 153 -12.73 -17.46 6.00
N ASP A 154 -12.26 -18.39 5.18
CA ASP A 154 -10.89 -18.88 5.27
C ASP A 154 -9.87 -17.77 5.00
N ILE A 155 -10.10 -16.93 3.98
CA ILE A 155 -9.22 -15.77 3.66
C ILE A 155 -9.22 -14.78 4.81
N ALA A 156 -10.38 -14.42 5.37
CA ALA A 156 -10.49 -13.52 6.51
C ALA A 156 -9.71 -14.06 7.72
N PHE A 157 -9.88 -15.35 8.04
CA PHE A 157 -9.19 -16.00 9.13
C PHE A 157 -7.66 -15.97 8.94
N ILE A 158 -7.15 -16.36 7.76
CA ILE A 158 -5.71 -16.35 7.49
C ILE A 158 -5.16 -14.93 7.52
N TYR A 159 -5.89 -13.97 6.96
CA TYR A 159 -5.49 -12.57 6.94
C TYR A 159 -5.45 -11.98 8.36
N ALA A 160 -6.41 -12.30 9.22
CA ALA A 160 -6.40 -11.90 10.63
C ALA A 160 -5.16 -12.45 11.35
N LYS A 161 -4.85 -13.75 11.18
CA LYS A 161 -3.66 -14.37 11.76
C LYS A 161 -2.36 -13.78 11.24
N TYR A 162 -2.30 -13.46 9.94
CA TYR A 162 -1.16 -12.78 9.35
C TYR A 162 -0.96 -11.39 9.98
N ARG A 163 -2.01 -10.59 10.12
CA ARG A 163 -1.92 -9.26 10.74
C ARG A 163 -1.54 -9.33 12.22
N GLU A 164 -2.04 -10.30 12.96
CA GLU A 164 -1.65 -10.56 14.34
C GLU A 164 -0.14 -10.84 14.45
N PHE A 165 0.38 -11.71 13.58
CA PHE A 165 1.79 -12.09 13.57
C PHE A 165 2.74 -10.92 13.23
N ILE A 166 2.38 -10.11 12.23
CA ILE A 166 3.26 -8.99 11.81
C ILE A 166 3.20 -7.79 12.76
N LYS A 167 2.09 -7.59 13.47
CA LYS A 167 1.84 -6.41 14.31
C LYS A 167 2.95 -6.13 15.33
N GLU A 168 3.53 -7.17 15.90
CA GLU A 168 4.51 -7.05 16.97
C GLU A 168 5.95 -6.89 16.48
N ASN A 169 6.28 -7.40 15.28
CA ASN A 169 7.67 -7.60 14.86
C ASN A 169 8.04 -6.97 13.52
N PHE A 170 7.05 -6.61 12.70
CA PHE A 170 7.29 -6.20 11.32
C PHE A 170 6.46 -4.98 10.91
N VAL A 171 7.00 -4.19 9.97
CA VAL A 171 6.26 -3.17 9.24
C VAL A 171 6.00 -3.71 7.84
N SER A 172 4.72 -3.91 7.51
CA SER A 172 4.33 -4.33 6.16
C SER A 172 4.48 -3.15 5.19
N PRO A 173 5.09 -3.36 4.00
CA PRO A 173 5.10 -2.34 2.95
C PRO A 173 3.69 -1.86 2.57
N ASP A 174 2.70 -2.74 2.66
CA ASP A 174 1.30 -2.46 2.32
C ASP A 174 0.65 -1.48 3.32
N ASP A 175 1.11 -1.45 4.59
CA ASP A 175 0.59 -0.57 5.64
C ASP A 175 1.35 0.77 5.74
N MET A 176 2.49 0.91 5.08
CA MET A 176 3.39 2.08 5.22
C MET A 176 2.68 3.42 5.00
N LEU A 177 1.83 3.52 3.97
CA LEU A 177 1.10 4.75 3.68
C LEU A 177 0.06 5.09 4.74
N CYS A 178 -0.66 4.08 5.25
CA CYS A 178 -1.64 4.27 6.31
C CYS A 178 -0.98 4.72 7.62
N ILE A 179 0.20 4.14 7.92
CA ILE A 179 0.98 4.51 9.11
C ILE A 179 1.57 5.92 8.95
N ALA A 180 2.12 6.24 7.78
CA ALA A 180 2.64 7.57 7.48
C ALA A 180 1.54 8.64 7.58
N ALA A 181 0.34 8.38 7.04
CA ALA A 181 -0.79 9.29 7.13
C ALA A 181 -1.18 9.60 8.59
N LYS A 182 -1.20 8.59 9.47
CA LYS A 182 -1.49 8.78 10.90
C LYS A 182 -0.42 9.58 11.66
N LYS A 183 0.81 9.64 11.13
CA LYS A 183 1.90 10.43 11.74
C LYS A 183 1.91 11.89 11.26
N MET A 184 1.11 12.21 10.25
CA MET A 184 0.97 13.57 9.73
C MET A 184 -0.14 14.38 10.43
N ASP A 185 -1.04 13.70 11.16
CA ASP A 185 -2.07 14.32 12.00
C ASP A 185 -1.50 14.71 13.36
#